data_d73c19e57baeb1e5c3c548c54ed81ffe
#
_entry.id   d73c19e57baeb1e5c3c548c54ed81ffe
#
_cell.length_a   1.000
_cell.length_b   1.000
_cell.length_c   1.000
_cell.angle_alpha   90.00
_cell.angle_beta   90.00
_cell.angle_gamma   90.00
#
_symmetry.space_group_name_H-M   'P 1'
#
loop_
_entity.id
_entity.type
_entity.pdbx_description
1 polymer ?
#
loop_
_entity_poly.entity_id
_entity_poly.type
_entity_poly.pdbx_seq_one_letter_code
_entity_poly.pdbx_strand_id
1 'polypeptide(L)'
;MAGAETVSGGRGGSLQTRVISAAVMLAVAAAALAIGGVALDAFIGLVALVAYAELAGLVFKASGSWPLRLVGLLAGAAYVGAAAAILMGAGKFLLIMVIGIAVFTDTGAFFAGRAIGGPKIAPSISPSKTWAGLAGGMVASAAWVFAWVFLMDAQFGWPRFDVGLNLSVQNTTGGIALGALLAVVAQAGDFLESWLKRRAGVKDSSQLLPGHGGVFDRLDGLIPVVLVAGAIAAWMAP
;
A
#
# COMPACT_ATOMS: atom_id res chain seq x y z
N MET A 1 40.06 30.62 -21.23
CA MET A 1 39.47 30.45 -19.86
C MET A 1 38.06 29.91 -20.05
N ALA A 2 37.89 28.59 -19.94
CA ALA A 2 36.59 27.94 -20.05
C ALA A 2 36.06 27.74 -18.64
N GLY A 3 34.92 28.42 -18.34
CA GLY A 3 34.22 28.26 -17.09
C GLY A 3 33.53 26.88 -17.06
N ALA A 4 33.92 26.06 -16.10
CA ALA A 4 33.24 24.82 -15.78
C ALA A 4 31.92 25.18 -15.06
N GLU A 5 30.79 25.09 -15.79
CA GLU A 5 29.47 25.10 -15.18
C GLU A 5 29.30 23.81 -14.36
N THR A 6 29.29 23.96 -13.06
CA THR A 6 28.91 22.89 -12.12
C THR A 6 27.43 22.60 -12.34
N VAL A 7 27.13 21.49 -13.01
CA VAL A 7 25.78 20.92 -13.08
C VAL A 7 25.33 20.61 -11.65
N SER A 8 24.48 21.46 -11.10
CA SER A 8 23.85 21.24 -9.80
C SER A 8 22.97 20.00 -9.92
N GLY A 9 23.41 18.92 -9.28
CA GLY A 9 22.71 17.62 -9.25
C GLY A 9 21.29 17.79 -8.75
N GLY A 10 20.35 17.17 -9.48
CA GLY A 10 18.93 17.21 -9.23
C GLY A 10 18.58 16.81 -7.79
N ARG A 11 17.50 17.42 -7.28
CA ARG A 11 16.89 17.27 -5.94
C ARG A 11 16.32 15.87 -5.67
N GLY A 12 17.09 14.82 -5.89
CA GLY A 12 16.83 13.49 -5.33
C GLY A 12 17.62 13.39 -4.03
N GLY A 13 16.95 13.28 -2.89
CA GLY A 13 17.61 13.15 -1.59
C GLY A 13 18.70 12.07 -1.65
N SER A 14 19.83 12.30 -0.96
CA SER A 14 20.94 11.36 -0.88
C SER A 14 20.44 9.99 -0.39
N LEU A 15 21.15 8.91 -0.69
CA LEU A 15 20.84 7.57 -0.16
C LEU A 15 20.66 7.62 1.36
N GLN A 16 21.51 8.39 2.03
CA GLN A 16 21.44 8.63 3.47
C GLN A 16 20.09 9.24 3.90
N THR A 17 19.60 10.27 3.21
CA THR A 17 18.28 10.87 3.49
C THR A 17 17.15 9.85 3.35
N ARG A 18 17.20 9.01 2.33
CA ARG A 18 16.20 7.94 2.12
C ARG A 18 16.24 6.90 3.25
N VAL A 19 17.41 6.43 3.63
CA VAL A 19 17.57 5.45 4.71
C VAL A 19 17.08 6.01 6.04
N ILE A 20 17.45 7.25 6.38
CA ILE A 20 17.04 7.90 7.63
C ILE A 20 15.50 8.09 7.65
N SER A 21 14.89 8.61 6.57
CA SER A 21 13.44 8.81 6.54
C SER A 21 12.68 7.48 6.62
N ALA A 22 13.15 6.42 5.93
CA ALA A 22 12.56 5.08 6.07
C ALA A 22 12.68 4.54 7.50
N ALA A 23 13.85 4.68 8.14
CA ALA A 23 14.06 4.22 9.51
C ALA A 23 13.13 4.96 10.50
N VAL A 24 12.97 6.28 10.34
CA VAL A 24 12.06 7.07 11.19
C VAL A 24 10.60 6.63 10.98
N MET A 25 10.15 6.49 9.72
CA MET A 25 8.79 6.02 9.44
C MET A 25 8.51 4.65 10.04
N LEU A 26 9.44 3.70 9.87
CA LEU A 26 9.31 2.36 10.44
C LEU A 26 9.31 2.38 11.96
N ALA A 27 10.17 3.19 12.59
CA ALA A 27 10.21 3.32 14.05
C ALA A 27 8.92 3.90 14.62
N VAL A 28 8.35 4.94 13.98
CA VAL A 28 7.07 5.54 14.41
C VAL A 28 5.92 4.55 14.23
N ALA A 29 5.85 3.87 13.08
CA ALA A 29 4.81 2.86 12.84
C ALA A 29 4.92 1.67 13.81
N ALA A 30 6.13 1.18 14.07
CA ALA A 30 6.38 0.11 15.03
C ALA A 30 6.03 0.54 16.47
N ALA A 31 6.35 1.76 16.87
CA ALA A 31 5.97 2.30 18.17
C ALA A 31 4.46 2.41 18.33
N ALA A 32 3.75 2.94 17.32
CA ALA A 32 2.28 3.01 17.33
C ALA A 32 1.65 1.62 17.43
N LEU A 33 2.18 0.64 16.68
CA LEU A 33 1.71 -0.75 16.71
C LEU A 33 2.00 -1.42 18.07
N ALA A 34 3.17 -1.16 18.67
CA ALA A 34 3.55 -1.72 19.97
C ALA A 34 2.64 -1.19 21.09
N ILE A 35 2.40 0.12 21.14
CA ILE A 35 1.51 0.76 22.11
C ILE A 35 0.07 0.27 21.88
N GLY A 36 -0.44 0.33 20.65
CA GLY A 36 -1.81 -0.08 20.30
C GLY A 36 -2.88 0.86 20.84
N GLY A 37 -4.14 0.41 20.79
CA GLY A 37 -5.29 1.18 21.31
C GLY A 37 -5.38 2.57 20.70
N VAL A 38 -5.74 3.57 21.49
CA VAL A 38 -5.95 4.95 21.03
C VAL A 38 -4.72 5.54 20.32
N ALA A 39 -3.50 5.15 20.69
CA ALA A 39 -2.29 5.64 20.04
C ALA A 39 -2.16 5.13 18.59
N LEU A 40 -2.50 3.85 18.37
CA LEU A 40 -2.53 3.27 17.03
C LEU A 40 -3.64 3.88 16.19
N ASP A 41 -4.83 4.06 16.75
CA ASP A 41 -5.97 4.66 16.07
C ASP A 41 -5.68 6.12 15.68
N ALA A 42 -5.08 6.89 16.58
CA ALA A 42 -4.65 8.25 16.28
C ALA A 42 -3.58 8.30 15.17
N PHE A 43 -2.64 7.36 15.18
CA PHE A 43 -1.63 7.23 14.12
C PHE A 43 -2.28 6.91 12.77
N ILE A 44 -3.19 5.91 12.72
CA ILE A 44 -3.93 5.55 11.50
C ILE A 44 -4.74 6.75 11.00
N GLY A 45 -5.44 7.45 11.88
CA GLY A 45 -6.23 8.64 11.54
C GLY A 45 -5.38 9.78 10.98
N LEU A 46 -4.21 10.04 11.58
CA LEU A 46 -3.27 11.05 11.08
C LEU A 46 -2.74 10.70 9.70
N VAL A 47 -2.31 9.45 9.51
CA VAL A 47 -1.81 8.94 8.21
C VAL A 47 -2.90 9.03 7.14
N ALA A 48 -4.14 8.65 7.47
CA ALA A 48 -5.29 8.76 6.57
C ALA A 48 -5.61 10.21 6.20
N LEU A 49 -5.56 11.13 7.16
CA LEU A 49 -5.79 12.56 6.92
C LEU A 49 -4.75 13.14 5.96
N VAL A 50 -3.48 12.82 6.17
CA VAL A 50 -2.38 13.26 5.30
C VAL A 50 -2.53 12.65 3.90
N ALA A 51 -2.78 11.35 3.80
CA ALA A 51 -3.01 10.67 2.52
C ALA A 51 -4.20 11.26 1.76
N TYR A 52 -5.30 11.56 2.46
CA TYR A 52 -6.45 12.23 1.84
C TYR A 52 -6.12 13.65 1.37
N ALA A 53 -5.37 14.43 2.14
CA ALA A 53 -4.95 15.77 1.73
C ALA A 53 -4.09 15.74 0.45
N GLU A 54 -3.18 14.76 0.33
CA GLU A 54 -2.38 14.57 -0.88
C GLU A 54 -3.25 14.12 -2.07
N LEU A 55 -4.16 13.16 -1.86
CA LEU A 55 -5.13 12.73 -2.87
C LEU A 55 -6.00 13.88 -3.34
N ALA A 56 -6.51 14.72 -2.43
CA ALA A 56 -7.27 15.93 -2.77
C ALA A 56 -6.43 16.87 -3.64
N GLY A 57 -5.16 17.10 -3.30
CA GLY A 57 -4.22 17.85 -4.12
C GLY A 57 -4.06 17.31 -5.54
N LEU A 58 -4.00 15.98 -5.71
CA LEU A 58 -3.98 15.32 -7.01
C LEU A 58 -5.28 15.54 -7.78
N VAL A 59 -6.45 15.41 -7.14
CA VAL A 59 -7.77 15.63 -7.74
C VAL A 59 -7.89 17.07 -8.27
N PHE A 60 -7.46 18.06 -7.49
CA PHE A 60 -7.48 19.47 -7.94
C PHE A 60 -6.58 19.72 -9.15
N LYS A 61 -5.42 19.08 -9.25
CA LYS A 61 -4.50 19.18 -10.38
C LYS A 61 -5.00 18.38 -11.60
N ALA A 62 -5.64 17.23 -11.38
CA ALA A 62 -6.07 16.33 -12.44
C ALA A 62 -7.30 16.82 -13.22
N SER A 63 -8.12 17.70 -12.63
CA SER A 63 -9.36 18.18 -13.24
C SER A 63 -9.54 19.67 -13.06
N GLY A 64 -9.98 20.37 -14.16
CA GLY A 64 -10.44 21.76 -14.12
C GLY A 64 -11.93 21.91 -13.80
N SER A 65 -12.71 20.84 -13.89
CA SER A 65 -14.17 20.82 -13.72
C SER A 65 -14.54 20.67 -12.24
N TRP A 66 -15.33 21.63 -11.71
CA TRP A 66 -15.78 21.57 -10.32
C TRP A 66 -16.62 20.34 -9.96
N PRO A 67 -17.58 19.88 -10.79
CA PRO A 67 -18.29 18.66 -10.48
C PRO A 67 -17.40 17.42 -10.38
N LEU A 68 -16.41 17.28 -11.27
CA LEU A 68 -15.46 16.19 -11.23
C LEU A 68 -14.53 16.26 -10.00
N ARG A 69 -14.15 17.47 -9.58
CA ARG A 69 -13.42 17.66 -8.31
C ARG A 69 -14.24 17.19 -7.12
N LEU A 70 -15.50 17.60 -7.05
CA LEU A 70 -16.40 17.20 -5.95
C LEU A 70 -16.56 15.66 -5.89
N VAL A 71 -16.83 15.02 -7.02
CA VAL A 71 -16.90 13.56 -7.10
C VAL A 71 -15.60 12.92 -6.68
N GLY A 72 -14.46 13.40 -7.16
CA GLY A 72 -13.14 12.88 -6.80
C GLY A 72 -12.80 13.05 -5.32
N LEU A 73 -13.17 14.18 -4.72
CA LEU A 73 -12.99 14.42 -3.28
C LEU A 73 -13.86 13.51 -2.43
N LEU A 74 -15.15 13.37 -2.78
CA LEU A 74 -16.06 12.47 -2.05
C LEU A 74 -15.64 11.00 -2.18
N ALA A 75 -15.30 10.56 -3.39
CA ALA A 75 -14.79 9.21 -3.63
C ALA A 75 -13.47 8.96 -2.88
N GLY A 76 -12.55 9.93 -2.89
CA GLY A 76 -11.30 9.88 -2.14
C GLY A 76 -11.50 9.82 -0.63
N ALA A 77 -12.44 10.61 -0.10
CA ALA A 77 -12.80 10.58 1.32
C ALA A 77 -13.38 9.22 1.72
N ALA A 78 -14.29 8.66 0.91
CA ALA A 78 -14.84 7.32 1.12
C ALA A 78 -13.74 6.25 1.03
N TYR A 79 -12.85 6.32 0.04
CA TYR A 79 -11.77 5.36 -0.19
C TYR A 79 -10.77 5.30 0.97
N VAL A 80 -10.22 6.46 1.36
CA VAL A 80 -9.25 6.54 2.46
C VAL A 80 -9.91 6.37 3.82
N GLY A 81 -11.09 6.99 4.01
CA GLY A 81 -11.83 6.93 5.27
C GLY A 81 -12.32 5.53 5.62
N ALA A 82 -12.85 4.78 4.62
CA ALA A 82 -13.28 3.40 4.83
C ALA A 82 -12.09 2.49 5.18
N ALA A 83 -10.95 2.65 4.50
CA ALA A 83 -9.76 1.89 4.84
C ALA A 83 -9.25 2.19 6.26
N ALA A 84 -9.23 3.46 6.66
CA ALA A 84 -8.87 3.85 8.02
C ALA A 84 -9.83 3.26 9.06
N ALA A 85 -11.14 3.33 8.81
CA ALA A 85 -12.16 2.77 9.71
C ALA A 85 -12.00 1.25 9.87
N ILE A 86 -11.74 0.52 8.78
CA ILE A 86 -11.46 -0.92 8.83
C ILE A 86 -10.21 -1.20 9.65
N LEU A 87 -9.12 -0.46 9.45
CA LEU A 87 -7.86 -0.66 10.18
C LEU A 87 -7.99 -0.35 11.67
N MET A 88 -8.75 0.69 12.05
CA MET A 88 -9.02 1.03 13.45
C MET A 88 -9.89 -0.02 14.15
N GLY A 89 -10.87 -0.59 13.43
CA GLY A 89 -11.71 -1.67 13.94
C GLY A 89 -11.03 -3.05 13.91
N ALA A 90 -9.95 -3.20 13.16
CA ALA A 90 -9.26 -4.47 13.01
C ALA A 90 -8.28 -4.72 14.14
N GLY A 91 -8.16 -5.97 14.57
CA GLY A 91 -7.09 -6.38 15.48
C GLY A 91 -5.71 -6.28 14.80
N LYS A 92 -4.65 -6.19 15.63
CA LYS A 92 -3.24 -6.12 15.16
C LYS A 92 -2.88 -7.22 14.15
N PHE A 93 -3.56 -8.36 14.23
CA PHE A 93 -3.36 -9.47 13.31
C PHE A 93 -3.69 -9.09 11.85
N LEU A 94 -4.89 -8.56 11.59
CA LEU A 94 -5.29 -8.15 10.24
C LEU A 94 -4.39 -7.01 9.74
N LEU A 95 -4.07 -6.06 10.61
CA LEU A 95 -3.19 -4.94 10.27
C LEU A 95 -1.82 -5.43 9.77
N ILE A 96 -1.16 -6.33 10.51
CA ILE A 96 0.15 -6.87 10.12
C ILE A 96 0.02 -7.72 8.85
N MET A 97 -1.05 -8.50 8.73
CA MET A 97 -1.31 -9.32 7.54
C MET A 97 -1.42 -8.45 6.28
N VAL A 98 -2.23 -7.40 6.29
CA VAL A 98 -2.44 -6.55 5.10
C VAL A 98 -1.21 -5.69 4.76
N ILE A 99 -0.48 -5.19 5.77
CA ILE A 99 0.80 -4.52 5.55
C ILE A 99 1.81 -5.48 4.90
N GLY A 100 1.91 -6.70 5.41
CA GLY A 100 2.80 -7.71 4.83
C GLY A 100 2.40 -8.05 3.40
N ILE A 101 1.10 -8.17 3.08
CA ILE A 101 0.62 -8.39 1.71
C ILE A 101 1.15 -7.29 0.78
N ALA A 102 0.99 -6.03 1.14
CA ALA A 102 1.47 -4.91 0.32
C ALA A 102 3.00 -4.97 0.14
N VAL A 103 3.76 -5.12 1.23
CA VAL A 103 5.24 -5.18 1.21
C VAL A 103 5.76 -6.37 0.40
N PHE A 104 5.21 -7.56 0.61
CA PHE A 104 5.65 -8.76 -0.11
C PHE A 104 5.23 -8.74 -1.57
N THR A 105 4.06 -8.16 -1.90
CA THR A 105 3.65 -7.94 -3.29
C THR A 105 4.65 -7.07 -4.03
N ASP A 106 5.00 -5.90 -3.47
CA ASP A 106 5.93 -4.97 -4.12
C ASP A 106 7.35 -5.56 -4.22
N THR A 107 7.81 -6.21 -3.15
CA THR A 107 9.12 -6.85 -3.12
C THR A 107 9.21 -7.97 -4.15
N GLY A 108 8.23 -8.88 -4.17
CA GLY A 108 8.17 -9.99 -5.12
C GLY A 108 8.03 -9.50 -6.56
N ALA A 109 7.20 -8.48 -6.78
CA ALA A 109 7.03 -7.86 -8.08
C ALA A 109 8.31 -7.18 -8.58
N PHE A 110 9.05 -6.52 -7.69
CA PHE A 110 10.32 -5.90 -8.04
C PHE A 110 11.36 -6.94 -8.47
N PHE A 111 11.57 -7.99 -7.66
CA PHE A 111 12.60 -9.00 -7.97
C PHE A 111 12.24 -9.81 -9.21
N ALA A 112 11.01 -10.32 -9.32
CA ALA A 112 10.59 -11.10 -10.47
C ALA A 112 10.55 -10.26 -11.75
N GLY A 113 10.04 -9.03 -11.68
CA GLY A 113 10.00 -8.10 -12.81
C GLY A 113 11.38 -7.71 -13.31
N ARG A 114 12.37 -7.61 -12.40
CA ARG A 114 13.76 -7.30 -12.77
C ARG A 114 14.53 -8.53 -13.31
N ALA A 115 14.31 -9.71 -12.70
CA ALA A 115 15.02 -10.93 -13.08
C ALA A 115 14.49 -11.55 -14.37
N ILE A 116 13.17 -11.60 -14.54
CA ILE A 116 12.51 -12.25 -15.68
C ILE A 116 12.18 -11.23 -16.79
N GLY A 117 11.77 -10.00 -16.41
CA GLY A 117 11.39 -8.95 -17.35
C GLY A 117 10.09 -9.28 -18.11
N GLY A 118 10.09 -9.08 -19.43
CA GLY A 118 8.96 -9.44 -20.29
C GLY A 118 7.97 -8.29 -20.54
N PRO A 119 6.76 -8.61 -21.06
CA PRO A 119 5.79 -7.62 -21.49
C PRO A 119 5.29 -6.76 -20.34
N LYS A 120 5.06 -5.47 -20.64
CA LYS A 120 4.53 -4.49 -19.68
C LYS A 120 3.01 -4.61 -19.59
N ILE A 121 2.46 -4.38 -18.38
CA ILE A 121 1.00 -4.44 -18.16
C ILE A 121 0.34 -3.19 -18.75
N ALA A 122 0.80 -1.99 -18.39
CA ALA A 122 0.24 -0.72 -18.82
C ALA A 122 1.35 0.33 -19.02
N PRO A 123 2.06 0.33 -20.20
CA PRO A 123 3.22 1.19 -20.43
C PRO A 123 2.94 2.69 -20.31
N SER A 124 1.73 3.14 -20.67
CA SER A 124 1.32 4.54 -20.63
C SER A 124 1.09 5.07 -19.20
N ILE A 125 0.80 4.19 -18.24
CA ILE A 125 0.51 4.55 -16.83
C ILE A 125 1.76 4.31 -15.98
N SER A 126 2.29 3.08 -16.02
CA SER A 126 3.45 2.65 -15.27
C SER A 126 4.40 1.80 -16.13
N PRO A 127 5.44 2.39 -16.71
CA PRO A 127 6.32 1.71 -17.68
C PRO A 127 7.23 0.64 -17.05
N SER A 128 7.34 0.59 -15.72
CA SER A 128 8.16 -0.40 -15.01
C SER A 128 7.42 -1.72 -14.71
N LYS A 129 6.09 -1.72 -14.65
CA LYS A 129 5.28 -2.88 -14.23
C LYS A 129 5.18 -3.93 -15.35
N THR A 130 5.53 -5.19 -15.01
CA THR A 130 5.54 -6.34 -15.94
C THR A 130 4.61 -7.45 -15.46
N TRP A 131 4.14 -8.31 -16.38
CA TRP A 131 3.36 -9.50 -16.03
C TRP A 131 4.15 -10.48 -15.15
N ALA A 132 5.45 -10.64 -15.42
CA ALA A 132 6.33 -11.44 -14.55
C ALA A 132 6.43 -10.86 -13.13
N GLY A 133 6.47 -9.51 -13.04
CA GLY A 133 6.42 -8.83 -11.74
C GLY A 133 5.12 -9.12 -10.99
N LEU A 134 3.95 -9.02 -11.66
CA LEU A 134 2.67 -9.35 -11.04
C LEU A 134 2.66 -10.79 -10.51
N ALA A 135 3.10 -11.76 -11.32
CA ALA A 135 3.19 -13.16 -10.91
C ALA A 135 4.12 -13.34 -9.69
N GLY A 136 5.27 -12.67 -9.67
CA GLY A 136 6.19 -12.68 -8.53
C GLY A 136 5.58 -12.07 -7.26
N GLY A 137 4.84 -10.98 -7.40
CA GLY A 137 4.07 -10.37 -6.31
C GLY A 137 3.00 -11.31 -5.76
N MET A 138 2.25 -11.99 -6.63
CA MET A 138 1.25 -13.01 -6.24
C MET A 138 1.87 -14.15 -5.43
N VAL A 139 2.99 -14.69 -5.89
CA VAL A 139 3.70 -15.77 -5.19
C VAL A 139 4.22 -15.31 -3.84
N ALA A 140 4.85 -14.13 -3.78
CA ALA A 140 5.41 -13.61 -2.54
C ALA A 140 4.32 -13.27 -1.51
N SER A 141 3.21 -12.68 -1.93
CA SER A 141 2.05 -12.39 -1.07
C SER A 141 1.37 -13.67 -0.59
N ALA A 142 1.21 -14.67 -1.45
CA ALA A 142 0.67 -15.98 -1.08
C ALA A 142 1.55 -16.68 -0.02
N ALA A 143 2.88 -16.63 -0.22
CA ALA A 143 3.84 -17.18 0.74
C ALA A 143 3.80 -16.42 2.09
N TRP A 144 3.64 -15.09 2.06
CA TRP A 144 3.46 -14.29 3.28
C TRP A 144 2.20 -14.71 4.04
N VAL A 145 1.04 -14.76 3.37
CA VAL A 145 -0.22 -15.16 4.02
C VAL A 145 -0.12 -16.56 4.61
N PHE A 146 0.46 -17.51 3.85
CA PHE A 146 0.72 -18.86 4.36
C PHE A 146 1.59 -18.86 5.62
N ALA A 147 2.75 -18.17 5.56
CA ALA A 147 3.67 -18.09 6.68
C ALA A 147 3.03 -17.41 7.90
N TRP A 148 2.27 -16.33 7.67
CA TRP A 148 1.57 -15.60 8.73
C TRP A 148 0.52 -16.48 9.44
N VAL A 149 -0.32 -17.16 8.68
CA VAL A 149 -1.34 -18.09 9.22
C VAL A 149 -0.67 -19.23 9.99
N PHE A 150 0.38 -19.84 9.42
CA PHE A 150 1.12 -20.92 10.04
C PHE A 150 1.78 -20.52 11.37
N LEU A 151 2.44 -19.35 11.40
CA LEU A 151 3.08 -18.82 12.60
C LEU A 151 2.06 -18.51 13.70
N MET A 152 0.91 -17.96 13.34
CA MET A 152 -0.13 -17.63 14.30
C MET A 152 -0.82 -18.88 14.86
N ASP A 153 -1.06 -19.87 14.02
CA ASP A 153 -1.60 -21.16 14.47
C ASP A 153 -0.64 -21.87 15.43
N ALA A 154 0.65 -21.91 15.11
CA ALA A 154 1.68 -22.52 15.94
C ALA A 154 1.87 -21.81 17.30
N GLN A 155 1.69 -20.48 17.35
CA GLN A 155 1.97 -19.67 18.54
C GLN A 155 0.77 -19.58 19.49
N PHE A 156 -0.45 -19.51 18.97
CA PHE A 156 -1.65 -19.16 19.74
C PHE A 156 -2.74 -20.22 19.68
N GLY A 157 -2.52 -21.34 18.94
CA GLY A 157 -3.61 -22.21 18.53
C GLY A 157 -4.55 -21.41 17.62
N TRP A 158 -5.60 -22.05 17.09
CA TRP A 158 -6.53 -21.35 16.18
C TRP A 158 -6.94 -19.97 16.70
N PRO A 159 -6.48 -18.84 16.15
CA PRO A 159 -7.11 -17.59 16.40
C PRO A 159 -8.46 -17.62 15.68
N ARG A 160 -9.54 -17.69 16.44
CA ARG A 160 -10.85 -17.23 15.95
C ARG A 160 -10.69 -15.74 15.71
N PHE A 161 -10.39 -15.36 14.46
CA PHE A 161 -10.29 -13.94 14.15
C PHE A 161 -11.64 -13.30 14.32
N ASP A 162 -11.71 -12.25 15.13
CA ASP A 162 -12.88 -11.39 15.29
C ASP A 162 -13.33 -10.73 13.96
N VAL A 163 -12.62 -10.97 12.89
CA VAL A 163 -12.87 -10.44 11.54
C VAL A 163 -13.44 -11.46 10.55
N GLY A 164 -13.95 -12.61 11.01
CA GLY A 164 -14.67 -13.56 10.15
C GLY A 164 -13.83 -14.31 9.09
N LEU A 165 -12.55 -14.00 8.91
CA LEU A 165 -11.67 -14.72 8.00
C LEU A 165 -11.25 -16.07 8.62
N ASN A 166 -11.88 -17.16 8.18
CA ASN A 166 -11.55 -18.51 8.61
C ASN A 166 -10.28 -19.02 7.86
N LEU A 167 -9.15 -18.36 8.14
CA LEU A 167 -7.85 -18.74 7.60
C LEU A 167 -7.23 -19.79 8.51
N SER A 168 -7.36 -21.06 8.17
CA SER A 168 -6.80 -22.16 8.92
C SER A 168 -5.67 -22.85 8.15
N VAL A 169 -4.74 -23.50 8.90
CA VAL A 169 -3.80 -24.43 8.29
C VAL A 169 -4.53 -25.51 7.50
N GLN A 170 -5.73 -25.91 7.95
CA GLN A 170 -6.61 -26.85 7.23
C GLN A 170 -7.21 -26.24 5.95
N ASN A 171 -7.32 -24.89 5.88
CA ASN A 171 -7.76 -24.16 4.68
C ASN A 171 -6.61 -23.39 4.01
N THR A 172 -5.42 -23.95 4.02
CA THR A 172 -4.18 -23.36 3.48
C THR A 172 -4.36 -22.90 2.04
N THR A 173 -5.07 -23.67 1.22
CA THR A 173 -5.33 -23.33 -0.19
C THR A 173 -6.11 -22.03 -0.32
N GLY A 174 -7.11 -21.80 0.54
CA GLY A 174 -7.87 -20.55 0.58
C GLY A 174 -7.00 -19.34 0.96
N GLY A 175 -6.13 -19.50 1.95
CA GLY A 175 -5.17 -18.47 2.36
C GLY A 175 -4.18 -18.10 1.26
N ILE A 176 -3.61 -19.08 0.57
CA ILE A 176 -2.72 -18.88 -0.57
C ILE A 176 -3.45 -18.15 -1.71
N ALA A 177 -4.66 -18.59 -2.06
CA ALA A 177 -5.47 -17.96 -3.09
C ALA A 177 -5.83 -16.52 -2.73
N LEU A 178 -6.18 -16.25 -1.46
CA LEU A 178 -6.45 -14.92 -0.95
C LEU A 178 -5.21 -14.02 -1.08
N GLY A 179 -4.03 -14.48 -0.66
CA GLY A 179 -2.78 -13.73 -0.78
C GLY A 179 -2.48 -13.35 -2.24
N ALA A 180 -2.63 -14.32 -3.16
CA ALA A 180 -2.44 -14.07 -4.59
C ALA A 180 -3.47 -13.06 -5.16
N LEU A 181 -4.75 -13.18 -4.76
CA LEU A 181 -5.81 -12.23 -5.16
C LEU A 181 -5.51 -10.82 -4.65
N LEU A 182 -5.15 -10.69 -3.37
CA LEU A 182 -4.86 -9.40 -2.77
C LEU A 182 -3.60 -8.74 -3.35
N ALA A 183 -2.66 -9.50 -3.89
CA ALA A 183 -1.54 -8.95 -4.67
C ALA A 183 -2.00 -8.29 -5.97
N VAL A 184 -2.99 -8.87 -6.65
CA VAL A 184 -3.60 -8.23 -7.84
C VAL A 184 -4.31 -6.94 -7.44
N VAL A 185 -5.01 -6.96 -6.31
CA VAL A 185 -5.69 -5.77 -5.76
C VAL A 185 -4.68 -4.67 -5.39
N ALA A 186 -3.55 -5.02 -4.76
CA ALA A 186 -2.48 -4.07 -4.46
C ALA A 186 -1.93 -3.42 -5.73
N GLN A 187 -1.62 -4.23 -6.75
CA GLN A 187 -1.17 -3.71 -8.05
C GLN A 187 -2.20 -2.81 -8.73
N ALA A 188 -3.49 -3.10 -8.59
CA ALA A 188 -4.55 -2.26 -9.14
C ALA A 188 -4.60 -0.88 -8.46
N GLY A 189 -4.37 -0.83 -7.14
CA GLY A 189 -4.27 0.43 -6.39
C GLY A 189 -3.10 1.30 -6.85
N ASP A 190 -1.93 0.70 -7.00
CA ASP A 190 -0.73 1.36 -7.51
C ASP A 190 -0.93 1.88 -8.96
N PHE A 191 -1.65 1.13 -9.82
CA PHE A 191 -2.05 1.62 -11.13
C PHE A 191 -3.03 2.80 -11.05
N LEU A 192 -4.02 2.75 -10.15
CA LEU A 192 -4.98 3.84 -9.95
C LEU A 192 -4.26 5.13 -9.55
N GLU A 193 -3.36 5.04 -8.58
CA GLU A 193 -2.56 6.18 -8.13
C GLU A 193 -1.65 6.68 -9.24
N SER A 194 -0.93 5.80 -9.93
CA SER A 194 -0.07 6.15 -11.06
C SER A 194 -0.87 6.86 -12.15
N TRP A 195 -2.07 6.40 -12.48
CA TRP A 195 -2.95 7.02 -13.45
C TRP A 195 -3.37 8.44 -13.02
N LEU A 196 -3.74 8.62 -11.74
CA LEU A 196 -4.13 9.91 -11.19
C LEU A 196 -2.95 10.91 -11.24
N LYS A 197 -1.74 10.46 -10.88
CA LYS A 197 -0.52 11.29 -10.98
C LYS A 197 -0.24 11.72 -12.42
N ARG A 198 -0.40 10.82 -13.40
CA ARG A 198 -0.24 11.18 -14.83
C ARG A 198 -1.26 12.22 -15.26
N ARG A 199 -2.53 12.09 -14.85
CA ARG A 199 -3.55 13.11 -15.11
C ARG A 199 -3.28 14.43 -14.43
N ALA A 200 -2.71 14.42 -13.26
CA ALA A 200 -2.30 15.62 -12.53
C ALA A 200 -1.00 16.26 -13.06
N GLY A 201 -0.30 15.62 -14.01
CA GLY A 201 0.98 16.09 -14.55
C GLY A 201 2.13 16.03 -13.55
N VAL A 202 2.04 15.18 -12.53
CA VAL A 202 3.06 15.02 -11.48
C VAL A 202 3.60 13.59 -11.43
N LYS A 203 4.72 13.40 -10.74
CA LYS A 203 5.33 12.08 -10.52
C LYS A 203 4.99 11.53 -9.15
N ASP A 204 5.02 12.35 -8.13
CA ASP A 204 4.77 11.99 -6.75
C ASP A 204 3.55 12.77 -6.22
N SER A 205 2.79 12.22 -5.27
CA SER A 205 1.60 12.88 -4.69
C SER A 205 1.99 14.16 -3.95
N SER A 206 3.12 14.11 -3.25
CA SER A 206 3.76 15.25 -2.57
C SER A 206 5.27 15.04 -2.42
N GLN A 207 5.92 15.90 -1.66
CA GLN A 207 7.33 15.78 -1.24
C GLN A 207 7.43 15.76 0.30
N LEU A 208 6.38 15.31 0.98
CA LEU A 208 6.32 15.34 2.45
C LEU A 208 7.35 14.40 3.08
N LEU A 209 7.61 13.26 2.45
CA LEU A 209 8.58 12.28 2.93
C LEU A 209 9.91 12.47 2.16
N PRO A 210 10.96 13.00 2.79
CA PRO A 210 12.22 13.31 2.11
C PRO A 210 12.82 12.08 1.41
N GLY A 211 12.92 12.14 0.08
CA GLY A 211 13.43 11.07 -0.76
C GLY A 211 12.46 9.90 -1.03
N HIS A 212 11.22 9.95 -0.50
CA HIS A 212 10.19 8.91 -0.65
C HIS A 212 8.89 9.39 -1.30
N GLY A 213 8.73 10.68 -1.59
CA GLY A 213 7.48 11.23 -2.14
C GLY A 213 6.45 11.54 -1.06
N GLY A 214 5.20 11.26 -1.32
CA GLY A 214 4.11 11.46 -0.37
C GLY A 214 3.78 10.24 0.47
N VAL A 215 2.92 10.45 1.46
CA VAL A 215 2.32 9.38 2.28
C VAL A 215 1.38 8.53 1.44
N PHE A 216 0.58 9.16 0.56
CA PHE A 216 -0.33 8.46 -0.33
C PHE A 216 0.42 7.52 -1.29
N ASP A 217 1.62 7.95 -1.79
CA ASP A 217 2.52 7.10 -2.60
C ASP A 217 3.02 5.83 -1.87
N ARG A 218 2.85 5.75 -0.55
CA ARG A 218 3.22 4.57 0.28
C ARG A 218 2.03 3.70 0.66
N LEU A 219 0.84 4.17 0.41
CA LEU A 219 -0.41 3.51 0.78
C LEU A 219 -1.24 3.06 -0.43
N ASP A 220 -0.78 3.36 -1.63
CA ASP A 220 -1.48 3.11 -2.90
C ASP A 220 -1.90 1.64 -3.08
N GLY A 221 -1.03 0.70 -2.78
CA GLY A 221 -1.34 -0.74 -2.75
C GLY A 221 -2.04 -1.19 -1.47
N LEU A 222 -1.76 -0.54 -0.32
CA LEU A 222 -2.32 -0.96 0.96
C LEU A 222 -3.82 -0.65 1.08
N ILE A 223 -4.26 0.56 0.70
CA ILE A 223 -5.66 0.98 0.84
C ILE A 223 -6.62 -0.01 0.15
N PRO A 224 -6.46 -0.36 -1.13
CA PRO A 224 -7.39 -1.30 -1.77
C PRO A 224 -7.30 -2.71 -1.18
N VAL A 225 -6.13 -3.16 -0.72
CA VAL A 225 -5.99 -4.44 0.00
C VAL A 225 -6.82 -4.44 1.27
N VAL A 226 -6.76 -3.37 2.07
CA VAL A 226 -7.55 -3.22 3.29
C VAL A 226 -9.04 -3.26 2.99
N LEU A 227 -9.49 -2.53 1.96
CA LEU A 227 -10.91 -2.49 1.58
C LEU A 227 -11.43 -3.86 1.17
N VAL A 228 -10.70 -4.58 0.32
CA VAL A 228 -11.11 -5.91 -0.15
C VAL A 228 -11.01 -6.94 0.98
N ALA A 229 -9.94 -6.93 1.77
CA ALA A 229 -9.80 -7.83 2.90
C ALA A 229 -10.90 -7.58 3.96
N GLY A 230 -11.20 -6.32 4.25
CA GLY A 230 -12.28 -5.96 5.16
C GLY A 230 -13.66 -6.35 4.64
N ALA A 231 -13.93 -6.18 3.34
CA ALA A 231 -15.19 -6.61 2.72
C ALA A 231 -15.35 -8.14 2.78
N ILE A 232 -14.28 -8.90 2.50
CA ILE A 232 -14.29 -10.37 2.61
C ILE A 232 -14.54 -10.78 4.07
N ALA A 233 -13.88 -10.14 5.03
CA ALA A 233 -14.06 -10.38 6.44
C ALA A 233 -15.50 -10.13 6.89
N ALA A 234 -16.08 -9.00 6.48
CA ALA A 234 -17.47 -8.66 6.79
C ALA A 234 -18.49 -9.65 6.15
N TRP A 235 -18.21 -10.12 4.94
CA TRP A 235 -19.07 -11.12 4.28
C TRP A 235 -19.00 -12.52 4.92
N MET A 236 -17.85 -12.86 5.50
CA MET A 236 -17.63 -14.16 6.18
C MET A 236 -18.01 -14.13 7.67
N ALA A 237 -18.31 -12.97 8.22
CA ALA A 237 -18.80 -12.84 9.60
C ALA A 237 -20.16 -13.50 9.74
N PRO A 238 -20.42 -14.26 10.84
CA PRO A 238 -21.66 -14.99 11.08
C PRO A 238 -22.87 -14.05 11.29
#